data_1c3ef05eb102830dacb707732576d956
#
_entry.id   1c3ef05eb102830dacb707732576d956
#
_cell.length_a   1.000
_cell.length_b   1.000
_cell.length_c   1.000
_cell.angle_alpha   90.00
_cell.angle_beta   90.00
_cell.angle_gamma   90.00
#
_symmetry.space_group_name_H-M   'P 1'
#
loop_
_entity.id
_entity.type
_entity.pdbx_description
1 polymer ?
#
loop_
_entity_poly.entity_id
_entity_poly.type
_entity_poly.pdbx_seq_one_letter_code
_entity_poly.pdbx_strand_id
1 'polypeptide(L)'
;MPDVNMSVTLAGMTMKNPVVVASGTFGFGREYGQFYDLSELGGICAKGLTLHPREGNPAPRIAETPMGILNSVGLQNPGVDAFITHELPFLRQYDVKVIANISGNTPEEYGIMCEKLSAAGVDMIEVNISCPNVKAGGLAYGTRPELAAEVTQMAKAHAGSVPVMVKLSPNVTDVTKIARAVEGAGADALSLINTLRGMRIDVNTRRPILKMNTGGLSGPAVLPVAVRMVWEVSNAVSIPVLGMGGVSKGEDAAQLMLAGASAVAVGTACFADPFAPIKVRDGLREIAARQGLSAVSELTGGVKPW
;
A
#
# COMPACT_ATOMS: atom_id res chain seq x y z
N MET A 1 5.41 25.72 17.91
CA MET A 1 4.15 24.97 17.77
C MET A 1 4.11 23.95 18.89
N PRO A 2 2.94 23.58 19.46
CA PRO A 2 2.91 22.49 20.42
C PRO A 2 3.56 21.23 19.82
N ASP A 3 4.23 20.46 20.66
CA ASP A 3 4.87 19.21 20.23
C ASP A 3 3.78 18.16 20.03
N VAL A 4 3.51 17.79 18.78
CA VAL A 4 2.49 16.81 18.42
C VAL A 4 3.11 15.43 18.41
N ASN A 5 2.57 14.50 19.17
CA ASN A 5 2.95 13.10 19.10
C ASN A 5 2.57 12.52 17.72
N MET A 6 3.57 12.18 16.91
CA MET A 6 3.37 11.62 15.57
C MET A 6 3.26 10.08 15.56
N SER A 7 3.47 9.40 16.69
CA SER A 7 3.43 7.95 16.78
C SER A 7 2.03 7.40 16.53
N VAL A 8 1.96 6.29 15.78
CA VAL A 8 0.71 5.55 15.53
C VAL A 8 0.96 4.05 15.64
N THR A 9 -0.11 3.30 15.88
CA THR A 9 -0.07 1.83 15.92
C THR A 9 -0.98 1.25 14.84
N LEU A 10 -0.46 0.31 14.05
CA LEU A 10 -1.19 -0.43 13.02
C LEU A 10 -1.05 -1.94 13.32
N ALA A 11 -2.13 -2.59 13.77
CA ALA A 11 -2.14 -4.02 14.10
C ALA A 11 -0.97 -4.47 15.02
N GLY A 12 -0.74 -3.74 16.10
CA GLY A 12 0.35 -4.00 17.06
C GLY A 12 1.73 -3.47 16.62
N MET A 13 1.93 -3.10 15.37
CA MET A 13 3.15 -2.47 14.88
C MET A 13 3.13 -0.96 15.18
N THR A 14 3.95 -0.51 16.12
CA THR A 14 4.10 0.91 16.44
C THR A 14 5.13 1.57 15.52
N MET A 15 4.73 2.67 14.89
CA MET A 15 5.55 3.50 14.01
C MET A 15 5.75 4.89 14.62
N LYS A 16 6.91 5.50 14.43
CA LYS A 16 7.25 6.85 14.95
C LYS A 16 6.45 7.98 14.30
N ASN A 17 5.90 7.74 13.12
CA ASN A 17 4.96 8.63 12.42
C ASN A 17 4.05 7.82 11.49
N PRO A 18 2.91 8.37 11.04
CA PRO A 18 1.92 7.62 10.27
C PRO A 18 2.28 7.41 8.79
N VAL A 19 3.42 7.94 8.30
CA VAL A 19 3.73 7.95 6.88
C VAL A 19 4.54 6.73 6.50
N VAL A 20 3.95 5.91 5.62
CA VAL A 20 4.54 4.74 4.98
C VAL A 20 4.78 5.07 3.50
N VAL A 21 5.76 4.46 2.85
CA VAL A 21 5.87 4.49 1.39
C VAL A 21 5.22 3.26 0.78
N ALA A 22 4.45 3.45 -0.30
CA ALA A 22 3.66 2.38 -0.92
C ALA A 22 4.53 1.43 -1.75
N SER A 23 4.17 0.16 -1.74
CA SER A 23 4.80 -0.85 -2.58
C SER A 23 4.72 -0.50 -4.07
N GLY A 24 5.82 -0.70 -4.77
CA GLY A 24 5.92 -0.52 -6.22
C GLY A 24 6.38 0.86 -6.68
N THR A 25 6.51 1.83 -5.79
CA THR A 25 6.95 3.20 -6.10
C THR A 25 8.24 3.61 -5.40
N PHE A 26 8.74 2.77 -4.49
CA PHE A 26 9.89 3.07 -3.64
C PHE A 26 11.01 2.01 -3.74
N GLY A 27 10.80 0.96 -4.56
CA GLY A 27 11.73 -0.15 -4.67
C GLY A 27 11.96 -0.83 -3.32
N PHE A 28 13.21 -0.92 -2.92
CA PHE A 28 13.65 -1.36 -1.60
C PHE A 28 14.33 -0.24 -0.81
N GLY A 29 14.13 1.02 -1.22
CA GLY A 29 14.65 2.20 -0.52
C GLY A 29 16.07 2.63 -0.91
N ARG A 30 16.84 1.82 -1.66
CA ARG A 30 18.24 2.13 -2.00
C ARG A 30 18.39 3.44 -2.76
N GLU A 31 17.51 3.69 -3.73
CA GLU A 31 17.50 4.91 -4.53
C GLU A 31 17.13 6.13 -3.68
N TYR A 32 16.13 5.98 -2.82
CA TYR A 32 15.62 7.08 -1.98
C TYR A 32 16.51 7.36 -0.77
N GLY A 33 17.23 6.36 -0.26
CA GLY A 33 18.25 6.55 0.79
C GLY A 33 19.42 7.46 0.38
N GLN A 34 19.54 7.80 -0.89
CA GLN A 34 20.50 8.80 -1.37
C GLN A 34 20.03 10.24 -1.16
N PHE A 35 18.73 10.46 -0.93
CA PHE A 35 18.16 11.79 -0.74
C PHE A 35 17.96 12.14 0.75
N TYR A 36 17.62 11.16 1.59
CA TYR A 36 17.39 11.35 3.02
C TYR A 36 17.55 10.04 3.80
N ASP A 37 17.72 10.15 5.11
CA ASP A 37 17.76 8.99 5.99
C ASP A 37 16.38 8.29 6.01
N LEU A 38 16.35 7.01 5.63
CA LEU A 38 15.13 6.22 5.61
C LEU A 38 14.46 6.09 6.98
N SER A 39 15.22 6.32 8.08
CA SER A 39 14.69 6.39 9.43
C SER A 39 13.70 7.54 9.66
N GLU A 40 13.61 8.51 8.74
CA GLU A 40 12.59 9.58 8.79
C GLU A 40 11.16 9.07 8.53
N LEU A 41 11.02 7.89 7.92
CA LEU A 41 9.73 7.27 7.60
C LEU A 41 9.18 6.46 8.78
N GLY A 42 7.86 6.35 8.86
CA GLY A 42 7.20 5.42 9.78
C GLY A 42 7.36 3.97 9.32
N GLY A 43 7.27 3.73 8.02
CA GLY A 43 7.45 2.41 7.43
C GLY A 43 7.76 2.42 5.94
N ILE A 44 8.33 1.33 5.46
CA ILE A 44 8.58 1.06 4.05
C ILE A 44 7.82 -0.19 3.66
N CYS A 45 6.81 -0.04 2.78
CA CYS A 45 6.20 -1.17 2.11
C CYS A 45 7.05 -1.50 0.88
N ALA A 46 7.84 -2.57 0.97
CA ALA A 46 8.80 -3.00 -0.03
C ALA A 46 8.13 -3.33 -1.38
N LYS A 47 8.92 -3.35 -2.45
CA LYS A 47 8.46 -3.81 -3.77
C LYS A 47 7.77 -5.16 -3.67
N GLY A 48 6.61 -5.28 -4.31
CA GLY A 48 5.82 -6.51 -4.30
C GLY A 48 6.63 -7.71 -4.77
N LEU A 49 6.68 -8.73 -3.93
CA LEU A 49 7.46 -9.95 -4.09
C LEU A 49 6.58 -11.08 -4.60
N THR A 50 7.17 -11.98 -5.37
CA THR A 50 6.61 -13.27 -5.74
C THR A 50 7.52 -14.40 -5.22
N LEU A 51 7.01 -15.62 -5.17
CA LEU A 51 7.79 -16.77 -4.70
C LEU A 51 9.08 -16.94 -5.52
N HIS A 52 8.99 -16.77 -6.83
CA HIS A 52 10.11 -16.80 -7.76
C HIS A 52 10.31 -15.43 -8.43
N PRO A 53 11.50 -15.12 -8.97
CA PRO A 53 11.76 -13.89 -9.70
C PRO A 53 10.80 -13.67 -10.86
N ARG A 54 10.47 -12.41 -11.17
CA ARG A 54 9.65 -12.00 -12.33
C ARG A 54 10.27 -10.86 -13.11
N GLU A 55 10.35 -11.00 -14.42
CA GLU A 55 10.81 -9.96 -15.35
C GLU A 55 9.77 -8.83 -15.55
N GLY A 56 8.51 -9.09 -15.21
CA GLY A 56 7.41 -8.16 -15.47
C GLY A 56 6.92 -8.18 -16.91
N ASN A 57 6.10 -7.18 -17.26
CA ASN A 57 5.50 -7.06 -18.59
C ASN A 57 6.44 -6.31 -19.55
N PRO A 58 6.31 -6.51 -20.87
CA PRO A 58 7.07 -5.78 -21.88
C PRO A 58 6.74 -4.28 -21.90
N ALA A 59 7.73 -3.46 -22.27
CA ALA A 59 7.56 -2.04 -22.49
C ALA A 59 6.81 -1.73 -23.82
N PRO A 60 6.15 -0.55 -23.90
CA PRO A 60 5.96 0.48 -22.88
C PRO A 60 4.98 0.04 -21.79
N ARG A 61 5.35 0.23 -20.52
CA ARG A 61 4.58 -0.24 -19.36
C ARG A 61 4.27 0.84 -18.32
N ILE A 62 4.66 2.07 -18.61
CA ILE A 62 4.35 3.29 -17.83
C ILE A 62 3.94 4.38 -18.80
N ALA A 63 2.92 5.16 -18.44
CA ALA A 63 2.48 6.33 -19.20
C ALA A 63 1.94 7.40 -18.26
N GLU A 64 2.38 8.64 -18.45
CA GLU A 64 1.84 9.79 -17.71
C GLU A 64 0.40 10.09 -18.11
N THR A 65 -0.36 10.66 -17.19
CA THR A 65 -1.67 11.25 -17.40
C THR A 65 -1.68 12.66 -16.82
N PRO A 66 -2.68 13.53 -17.13
CA PRO A 66 -2.68 14.90 -16.62
C PRO A 66 -2.55 15.03 -15.10
N MET A 67 -3.06 14.08 -14.33
CA MET A 67 -3.02 14.09 -12.86
C MET A 67 -2.61 12.74 -12.27
N GLY A 68 -1.67 12.06 -12.91
CA GLY A 68 -1.18 10.78 -12.38
C GLY A 68 -0.41 9.95 -13.41
N ILE A 69 -0.32 8.66 -13.15
CA ILE A 69 0.43 7.68 -13.94
C ILE A 69 -0.40 6.42 -14.16
N LEU A 70 -0.38 5.92 -15.40
CA LEU A 70 -0.80 4.56 -15.73
C LEU A 70 0.40 3.62 -15.72
N ASN A 71 0.29 2.48 -15.06
CA ASN A 71 1.32 1.45 -15.08
C ASN A 71 0.77 0.04 -15.34
N SER A 72 1.57 -0.76 -16.02
CA SER A 72 1.37 -2.19 -16.21
C SER A 72 2.69 -2.94 -16.03
N VAL A 73 3.43 -2.65 -14.94
CA VAL A 73 4.78 -3.20 -14.70
C VAL A 73 4.79 -4.73 -14.61
N GLY A 74 3.73 -5.35 -14.07
CA GLY A 74 3.60 -6.81 -14.05
C GLY A 74 4.43 -7.50 -12.97
N LEU A 75 4.57 -6.87 -11.79
CA LEU A 75 5.28 -7.42 -10.63
C LEU A 75 6.75 -7.78 -10.90
N GLN A 76 7.49 -6.98 -11.67
CA GLN A 76 8.93 -7.16 -11.78
C GLN A 76 9.57 -7.14 -10.38
N ASN A 77 10.23 -8.23 -9.98
CA ASN A 77 10.85 -8.35 -8.67
C ASN A 77 11.85 -9.52 -8.64
N PRO A 78 12.82 -9.53 -7.69
CA PRO A 78 13.85 -10.55 -7.61
C PRO A 78 13.42 -11.84 -6.92
N GLY A 79 12.17 -11.94 -6.44
CA GLY A 79 11.69 -13.06 -5.62
C GLY A 79 11.91 -12.87 -4.13
N VAL A 80 11.16 -13.63 -3.31
CA VAL A 80 11.17 -13.51 -1.85
C VAL A 80 12.53 -13.85 -1.24
N ASP A 81 13.24 -14.85 -1.77
CA ASP A 81 14.53 -15.27 -1.23
C ASP A 81 15.62 -14.22 -1.42
N ALA A 82 15.66 -13.57 -2.59
CA ALA A 82 16.58 -12.48 -2.84
C ALA A 82 16.29 -11.24 -1.96
N PHE A 83 15.01 -10.96 -1.72
CA PHE A 83 14.63 -9.91 -0.76
C PHE A 83 15.17 -10.20 0.65
N ILE A 84 14.96 -11.41 1.14
CA ILE A 84 15.42 -11.82 2.49
C ILE A 84 16.95 -11.76 2.59
N THR A 85 17.66 -12.17 1.54
CA THR A 85 19.11 -12.26 1.55
C THR A 85 19.81 -10.91 1.35
N HIS A 86 19.26 -10.01 0.52
CA HIS A 86 19.96 -8.80 0.08
C HIS A 86 19.28 -7.50 0.52
N GLU A 87 17.95 -7.42 0.46
CA GLU A 87 17.24 -6.16 0.67
C GLU A 87 16.81 -5.96 2.13
N LEU A 88 16.36 -7.00 2.80
CA LEU A 88 15.96 -6.92 4.20
C LEU A 88 17.13 -6.53 5.11
N PRO A 89 18.37 -7.09 4.99
CA PRO A 89 19.52 -6.65 5.76
C PRO A 89 19.90 -5.18 5.52
N PHE A 90 19.69 -4.65 4.30
CA PHE A 90 19.88 -3.24 4.03
C PHE A 90 18.86 -2.38 4.77
N LEU A 91 17.58 -2.73 4.70
CA LEU A 91 16.51 -1.99 5.37
C LEU A 91 16.66 -2.02 6.91
N ARG A 92 17.20 -3.11 7.46
CA ARG A 92 17.45 -3.28 8.91
C ARG A 92 18.58 -2.39 9.46
N GLN A 93 19.30 -1.67 8.60
CA GLN A 93 20.27 -0.65 9.04
C GLN A 93 19.60 0.65 9.49
N TYR A 94 18.32 0.82 9.19
CA TYR A 94 17.52 2.01 9.48
C TYR A 94 16.46 1.73 10.56
N ASP A 95 16.20 2.71 11.41
CA ASP A 95 15.08 2.66 12.36
C ASP A 95 13.75 2.95 11.62
N VAL A 96 13.29 1.98 10.84
CA VAL A 96 12.06 2.06 10.05
C VAL A 96 11.35 0.70 10.05
N LYS A 97 10.02 0.70 10.03
CA LYS A 97 9.24 -0.54 9.93
C LYS A 97 9.26 -1.09 8.51
N VAL A 98 9.54 -2.38 8.37
CA VAL A 98 9.62 -3.08 7.09
C VAL A 98 8.36 -3.91 6.87
N ILE A 99 7.56 -3.50 5.88
CA ILE A 99 6.34 -4.19 5.46
C ILE A 99 6.66 -4.93 4.15
N ALA A 100 6.60 -6.26 4.17
CA ALA A 100 6.84 -7.07 2.98
C ALA A 100 5.54 -7.24 2.17
N ASN A 101 5.45 -6.64 0.98
CA ASN A 101 4.32 -6.84 0.09
C ASN A 101 4.52 -8.14 -0.72
N ILE A 102 3.52 -9.01 -0.75
CA ILE A 102 3.58 -10.29 -1.46
C ILE A 102 2.40 -10.47 -2.42
N SER A 103 2.64 -11.17 -3.54
CA SER A 103 1.61 -11.56 -4.49
C SER A 103 1.90 -12.95 -5.03
N GLY A 104 0.98 -13.89 -4.81
CA GLY A 104 1.06 -15.28 -5.30
C GLY A 104 0.12 -15.53 -6.48
N ASN A 105 0.33 -16.64 -7.16
CA ASN A 105 -0.59 -17.17 -8.18
C ASN A 105 -1.61 -18.14 -7.57
N THR A 106 -1.26 -18.79 -6.45
CA THR A 106 -2.12 -19.71 -5.70
C THR A 106 -2.09 -19.37 -4.21
N PRO A 107 -3.08 -19.79 -3.41
CA PRO A 107 -3.07 -19.60 -1.96
C PRO A 107 -1.80 -20.17 -1.29
N GLU A 108 -1.30 -21.33 -1.77
CA GLU A 108 -0.10 -21.98 -1.24
C GLU A 108 1.15 -21.13 -1.41
N GLU A 109 1.30 -20.42 -2.55
CA GLU A 109 2.42 -19.49 -2.76
C GLU A 109 2.41 -18.38 -1.71
N TYR A 110 1.23 -17.85 -1.33
CA TYR A 110 1.11 -16.87 -0.24
C TYR A 110 1.55 -17.47 1.10
N GLY A 111 1.11 -18.69 1.41
CA GLY A 111 1.51 -19.41 2.64
C GLY A 111 3.03 -19.57 2.73
N ILE A 112 3.67 -20.10 1.68
CA ILE A 112 5.12 -20.29 1.63
C ILE A 112 5.87 -18.96 1.82
N MET A 113 5.43 -17.89 1.15
CA MET A 113 6.06 -16.57 1.32
C MET A 113 5.87 -16.01 2.73
N CYS A 114 4.69 -16.19 3.33
CA CYS A 114 4.44 -15.76 4.71
C CYS A 114 5.35 -16.48 5.70
N GLU A 115 5.54 -17.80 5.58
CA GLU A 115 6.44 -18.58 6.42
C GLU A 115 7.88 -18.08 6.32
N LYS A 116 8.40 -17.90 5.10
CA LYS A 116 9.76 -17.38 4.85
C LYS A 116 9.96 -15.98 5.43
N LEU A 117 9.01 -15.07 5.24
CA LEU A 117 9.10 -13.69 5.70
C LEU A 117 8.93 -13.58 7.22
N SER A 118 8.08 -14.41 7.80
CA SER A 118 7.94 -14.51 9.25
C SER A 118 9.25 -14.99 9.91
N ALA A 119 9.86 -16.05 9.36
CA ALA A 119 11.15 -16.54 9.82
C ALA A 119 12.27 -15.50 9.65
N ALA A 120 12.21 -14.66 8.62
CA ALA A 120 13.16 -13.57 8.37
C ALA A 120 12.93 -12.35 9.27
N GLY A 121 11.79 -12.27 9.98
CA GLY A 121 11.51 -11.26 10.99
C GLY A 121 11.11 -9.90 10.40
N VAL A 122 10.30 -9.85 9.34
CA VAL A 122 9.67 -8.58 8.88
C VAL A 122 8.68 -8.07 9.91
N ASP A 123 8.38 -6.76 9.92
CA ASP A 123 7.48 -6.18 10.91
C ASP A 123 6.00 -6.42 10.58
N MET A 124 5.66 -6.59 9.28
CA MET A 124 4.31 -6.88 8.79
C MET A 124 4.38 -7.47 7.39
N ILE A 125 3.39 -8.28 7.02
CA ILE A 125 3.23 -8.80 5.65
C ILE A 125 1.98 -8.16 5.03
N GLU A 126 2.15 -7.49 3.87
CA GLU A 126 1.04 -6.97 3.07
C GLU A 126 0.69 -7.96 1.95
N VAL A 127 -0.44 -8.65 2.10
CA VAL A 127 -0.97 -9.61 1.13
C VAL A 127 -1.70 -8.86 0.01
N ASN A 128 -1.08 -8.77 -1.15
CA ASN A 128 -1.63 -8.07 -2.31
C ASN A 128 -2.52 -9.01 -3.14
N ILE A 129 -3.83 -8.97 -2.91
CA ILE A 129 -4.84 -9.74 -3.64
C ILE A 129 -5.37 -9.01 -4.89
N SER A 130 -4.84 -7.82 -5.21
CA SER A 130 -5.46 -6.88 -6.14
C SER A 130 -4.64 -6.61 -7.41
N CYS A 131 -3.65 -7.46 -7.75
CA CYS A 131 -2.79 -7.21 -8.90
C CYS A 131 -3.55 -7.43 -10.23
N PRO A 132 -3.87 -6.37 -11.00
CA PRO A 132 -4.63 -6.50 -12.24
C PRO A 132 -3.80 -7.06 -13.40
N ASN A 133 -2.51 -7.20 -13.24
CA ASN A 133 -1.54 -7.47 -14.31
C ASN A 133 -1.03 -8.92 -14.33
N VAL A 134 -1.70 -9.84 -13.62
CA VAL A 134 -1.35 -11.26 -13.57
C VAL A 134 -2.47 -12.08 -14.24
N LYS A 135 -2.14 -12.88 -15.25
CA LYS A 135 -3.11 -13.66 -16.04
C LYS A 135 -3.82 -14.77 -15.24
N ALA A 136 -3.24 -15.19 -14.10
CA ALA A 136 -3.83 -16.20 -13.22
C ALA A 136 -3.80 -15.68 -11.77
N GLY A 137 -4.90 -15.78 -11.07
CA GLY A 137 -4.99 -15.56 -9.62
C GLY A 137 -5.31 -14.13 -9.17
N GLY A 138 -4.41 -13.17 -9.33
CA GLY A 138 -4.45 -11.87 -8.64
C GLY A 138 -5.74 -11.04 -8.77
N LEU A 139 -6.34 -10.94 -9.96
CA LEU A 139 -7.58 -10.17 -10.13
C LEU A 139 -8.79 -10.90 -9.52
N ALA A 140 -8.81 -12.24 -9.57
CA ALA A 140 -9.90 -13.03 -9.04
C ALA A 140 -9.95 -12.94 -7.50
N TYR A 141 -8.80 -12.98 -6.83
CA TYR A 141 -8.74 -12.90 -5.36
C TYR A 141 -9.24 -11.55 -4.83
N GLY A 142 -8.94 -10.44 -5.51
CA GLY A 142 -9.34 -9.11 -5.05
C GLY A 142 -10.77 -8.70 -5.39
N THR A 143 -11.51 -9.48 -6.18
CA THR A 143 -12.86 -9.14 -6.62
C THR A 143 -13.96 -10.06 -6.07
N ARG A 144 -13.59 -11.16 -5.43
CA ARG A 144 -14.50 -12.18 -4.88
C ARG A 144 -14.22 -12.39 -3.40
N PRO A 145 -15.20 -12.14 -2.51
CA PRO A 145 -15.05 -12.26 -1.06
C PRO A 145 -14.50 -13.62 -0.62
N GLU A 146 -14.98 -14.71 -1.23
CA GLU A 146 -14.63 -16.09 -0.85
C GLU A 146 -13.14 -16.35 -1.14
N LEU A 147 -12.66 -15.92 -2.31
CA LEU A 147 -11.27 -16.10 -2.70
C LEU A 147 -10.32 -15.20 -1.92
N ALA A 148 -10.77 -13.98 -1.57
CA ALA A 148 -10.03 -13.08 -0.69
C ALA A 148 -9.86 -13.69 0.70
N ALA A 149 -10.93 -14.29 1.25
CA ALA A 149 -10.90 -14.97 2.53
C ALA A 149 -9.97 -16.20 2.51
N GLU A 150 -10.02 -17.02 1.47
CA GLU A 150 -9.15 -18.19 1.30
C GLU A 150 -7.66 -17.84 1.34
N VAL A 151 -7.24 -16.86 0.55
CA VAL A 151 -5.85 -16.38 0.54
C VAL A 151 -5.46 -15.79 1.90
N THR A 152 -6.36 -15.04 2.54
CA THR A 152 -6.12 -14.46 3.87
C THR A 152 -5.91 -15.55 4.92
N GLN A 153 -6.76 -16.58 4.96
CA GLN A 153 -6.64 -17.72 5.87
C GLN A 153 -5.29 -18.44 5.67
N MET A 154 -4.91 -18.70 4.41
CA MET A 154 -3.64 -19.33 4.09
C MET A 154 -2.46 -18.48 4.58
N ALA A 155 -2.47 -17.17 4.33
CA ALA A 155 -1.45 -16.24 4.79
C ALA A 155 -1.35 -16.22 6.32
N LYS A 156 -2.48 -16.12 7.02
CA LYS A 156 -2.54 -16.12 8.50
C LYS A 156 -2.03 -17.41 9.10
N ALA A 157 -2.36 -18.56 8.52
CA ALA A 157 -1.91 -19.87 9.01
C ALA A 157 -0.38 -20.03 8.99
N HIS A 158 0.33 -19.29 8.12
CA HIS A 158 1.78 -19.40 7.92
C HIS A 158 2.59 -18.17 8.37
N ALA A 159 1.92 -17.07 8.75
CA ALA A 159 2.60 -15.83 9.17
C ALA A 159 3.17 -15.88 10.62
N GLY A 160 2.87 -16.93 11.40
CA GLY A 160 3.29 -17.00 12.80
C GLY A 160 2.75 -15.82 13.62
N SER A 161 3.63 -15.08 14.27
CA SER A 161 3.29 -13.89 15.06
C SER A 161 3.33 -12.58 14.25
N VAL A 162 3.77 -12.62 12.99
CA VAL A 162 3.85 -11.42 12.14
C VAL A 162 2.45 -11.01 11.70
N PRO A 163 2.02 -9.75 11.91
CA PRO A 163 0.70 -9.29 11.50
C PRO A 163 0.55 -9.31 9.98
N VAL A 164 -0.66 -9.69 9.53
CA VAL A 164 -1.04 -9.78 8.12
C VAL A 164 -2.00 -8.66 7.78
N MET A 165 -1.60 -7.79 6.87
CA MET A 165 -2.41 -6.74 6.28
C MET A 165 -2.83 -7.15 4.87
N VAL A 166 -4.12 -6.97 4.50
CA VAL A 166 -4.61 -7.33 3.17
C VAL A 166 -4.87 -6.08 2.34
N LYS A 167 -4.25 -6.02 1.15
CA LYS A 167 -4.39 -4.88 0.22
C LYS A 167 -5.55 -5.06 -0.74
N LEU A 168 -6.56 -4.19 -0.61
CA LEU A 168 -7.80 -4.26 -1.34
C LEU A 168 -7.75 -3.54 -2.70
N SER A 169 -8.51 -4.07 -3.65
CA SER A 169 -8.70 -3.49 -4.99
C SER A 169 -9.83 -2.45 -4.97
N PRO A 170 -9.65 -1.29 -5.64
CA PRO A 170 -10.74 -0.35 -5.87
C PRO A 170 -11.67 -0.78 -7.03
N ASN A 171 -11.32 -1.83 -7.78
CA ASN A 171 -12.03 -2.22 -9.00
C ASN A 171 -13.16 -3.22 -8.69
N VAL A 172 -13.98 -2.88 -7.71
CA VAL A 172 -15.13 -3.65 -7.24
C VAL A 172 -16.32 -2.72 -7.04
N THR A 173 -17.53 -3.27 -7.10
CA THR A 173 -18.76 -2.50 -6.86
C THR A 173 -18.92 -2.13 -5.40
N ASP A 174 -18.54 -3.04 -4.49
CA ASP A 174 -18.67 -2.87 -3.04
C ASP A 174 -17.42 -3.44 -2.35
N VAL A 175 -16.53 -2.55 -1.94
CA VAL A 175 -15.28 -2.92 -1.26
C VAL A 175 -15.51 -3.44 0.14
N THR A 176 -16.62 -3.07 0.79
CA THR A 176 -16.91 -3.47 2.18
C THR A 176 -17.18 -4.96 2.31
N LYS A 177 -17.71 -5.59 1.26
CA LYS A 177 -17.90 -7.05 1.22
C LYS A 177 -16.57 -7.80 1.27
N ILE A 178 -15.58 -7.33 0.50
CA ILE A 178 -14.23 -7.91 0.51
C ILE A 178 -13.58 -7.64 1.88
N ALA A 179 -13.69 -6.40 2.40
CA ALA A 179 -13.13 -6.02 3.68
C ALA A 179 -13.63 -6.91 4.83
N ARG A 180 -14.95 -7.12 4.94
CA ARG A 180 -15.53 -8.01 5.96
C ARG A 180 -15.11 -9.46 5.79
N ALA A 181 -14.99 -9.95 4.56
CA ALA A 181 -14.57 -11.33 4.30
C ALA A 181 -13.12 -11.57 4.75
N VAL A 182 -12.20 -10.65 4.47
CA VAL A 182 -10.80 -10.79 4.89
C VAL A 182 -10.61 -10.53 6.39
N GLU A 183 -11.38 -9.63 7.02
CA GLU A 183 -11.42 -9.48 8.47
C GLU A 183 -11.90 -10.78 9.13
N GLY A 184 -13.01 -11.35 8.65
CA GLY A 184 -13.54 -12.64 9.14
C GLY A 184 -12.58 -13.82 8.91
N ALA A 185 -11.68 -13.72 7.94
CA ALA A 185 -10.60 -14.68 7.68
C ALA A 185 -9.35 -14.48 8.55
N GLY A 186 -9.34 -13.46 9.42
CA GLY A 186 -8.31 -13.24 10.42
C GLY A 186 -7.24 -12.24 10.00
N ALA A 187 -7.47 -11.36 9.01
CA ALA A 187 -6.58 -10.24 8.73
C ALA A 187 -6.42 -9.34 9.96
N ASP A 188 -5.21 -8.86 10.23
CA ASP A 188 -4.91 -7.96 11.36
C ASP A 188 -5.07 -6.48 10.97
N ALA A 189 -4.97 -6.16 9.68
CA ALA A 189 -5.17 -4.82 9.12
C ALA A 189 -5.62 -4.90 7.66
N LEU A 190 -6.11 -3.77 7.14
CA LEU A 190 -6.40 -3.59 5.72
C LEU A 190 -5.55 -2.45 5.15
N SER A 191 -5.19 -2.53 3.87
CA SER A 191 -4.66 -1.39 3.11
C SER A 191 -5.49 -1.16 1.84
N LEU A 192 -5.79 0.09 1.54
CA LEU A 192 -6.48 0.48 0.33
C LEU A 192 -6.21 1.96 -0.01
N ILE A 193 -6.22 2.30 -1.29
CA ILE A 193 -6.62 1.50 -2.45
C ILE A 193 -5.39 1.10 -3.27
N ASN A 194 -5.48 -0.05 -3.98
CA ASN A 194 -4.61 -0.29 -5.11
C ASN A 194 -5.04 0.62 -6.29
N THR A 195 -4.48 0.44 -7.47
CA THR A 195 -4.70 1.31 -8.62
C THR A 195 -6.04 1.05 -9.34
N LEU A 196 -6.68 2.11 -9.85
CA LEU A 196 -7.88 2.03 -10.68
C LEU A 196 -7.51 1.59 -12.11
N ARG A 197 -8.31 0.70 -12.72
CA ARG A 197 -8.06 0.32 -14.12
C ARG A 197 -8.35 1.50 -15.05
N GLY A 198 -7.38 1.77 -15.92
CA GLY A 198 -7.47 2.82 -16.93
C GLY A 198 -6.80 2.43 -18.24
N MET A 199 -7.01 3.27 -19.25
CA MET A 199 -6.43 3.14 -20.58
C MET A 199 -6.10 4.52 -21.14
N ARG A 200 -5.01 4.62 -21.89
CA ARG A 200 -4.68 5.81 -22.69
C ARG A 200 -4.37 5.38 -24.11
N ILE A 201 -4.89 6.12 -25.08
CA ILE A 201 -4.75 5.86 -26.52
C ILE A 201 -3.99 7.00 -27.17
N ASP A 202 -3.01 6.69 -28.01
CA ASP A 202 -2.41 7.61 -28.94
C ASP A 202 -3.34 7.79 -30.14
N VAL A 203 -3.89 8.99 -30.29
CA VAL A 203 -4.88 9.31 -31.31
C VAL A 203 -4.32 9.27 -32.74
N ASN A 204 -3.01 9.46 -32.91
CA ASN A 204 -2.37 9.45 -34.22
C ASN A 204 -2.15 8.00 -34.70
N THR A 205 -1.64 7.14 -33.84
CA THR A 205 -1.40 5.72 -34.15
C THR A 205 -2.62 4.84 -33.92
N ARG A 206 -3.65 5.34 -33.20
CA ARG A 206 -4.85 4.62 -32.78
C ARG A 206 -4.55 3.37 -31.94
N ARG A 207 -3.42 3.38 -31.23
CA ARG A 207 -2.97 2.26 -30.38
C ARG A 207 -2.96 2.65 -28.91
N PRO A 208 -3.20 1.67 -28.01
CA PRO A 208 -2.92 1.87 -26.58
C PRO A 208 -1.47 2.27 -26.35
N ILE A 209 -1.23 3.20 -25.42
CA ILE A 209 0.13 3.64 -25.09
C ILE A 209 0.87 2.53 -24.34
N LEU A 210 0.16 1.80 -23.45
CA LEU A 210 0.75 0.66 -22.75
C LEU A 210 0.69 -0.61 -23.60
N LYS A 211 1.75 -1.41 -23.59
CA LYS A 211 1.82 -2.69 -24.30
C LYS A 211 0.73 -3.67 -23.87
N MET A 212 0.31 -3.62 -22.61
CA MET A 212 -0.77 -4.44 -22.05
C MET A 212 -2.17 -3.85 -22.29
N ASN A 213 -2.31 -2.85 -23.12
CA ASN A 213 -3.51 -2.07 -23.46
C ASN A 213 -4.06 -1.26 -22.29
N THR A 214 -4.22 -1.85 -21.12
CA THR A 214 -4.70 -1.21 -19.88
C THR A 214 -3.64 -1.25 -18.80
N GLY A 215 -3.76 -0.36 -17.82
CA GLY A 215 -2.89 -0.30 -16.64
C GLY A 215 -3.64 0.21 -15.41
N GLY A 216 -2.92 0.23 -14.29
CA GLY A 216 -3.43 0.83 -13.06
C GLY A 216 -3.14 2.32 -13.03
N LEU A 217 -4.18 3.14 -12.86
CA LEU A 217 -4.09 4.58 -12.64
C LEU A 217 -3.81 4.87 -11.16
N SER A 218 -2.82 5.72 -10.91
CA SER A 218 -2.45 6.24 -9.58
C SER A 218 -2.08 7.73 -9.68
N GLY A 219 -1.92 8.40 -8.55
CA GLY A 219 -1.62 9.83 -8.47
C GLY A 219 -2.81 10.67 -8.00
N PRO A 220 -2.71 12.01 -7.98
CA PRO A 220 -3.72 12.90 -7.38
C PRO A 220 -5.16 12.67 -7.86
N ALA A 221 -5.34 12.25 -9.12
CA ALA A 221 -6.67 11.99 -9.69
C ALA A 221 -7.50 10.95 -8.92
N VAL A 222 -6.87 10.03 -8.18
CA VAL A 222 -7.59 8.95 -7.48
C VAL A 222 -7.90 9.27 -6.02
N LEU A 223 -7.42 10.40 -5.48
CA LEU A 223 -7.59 10.75 -4.06
C LEU A 223 -9.06 10.74 -3.59
N PRO A 224 -10.03 11.36 -4.28
CA PRO A 224 -11.42 11.36 -3.82
C PRO A 224 -12.03 9.95 -3.75
N VAL A 225 -11.61 9.07 -4.65
CA VAL A 225 -12.03 7.66 -4.63
C VAL A 225 -11.42 6.93 -3.44
N ALA A 226 -10.12 7.17 -3.16
CA ALA A 226 -9.43 6.58 -2.03
C ALA A 226 -10.06 7.02 -0.69
N VAL A 227 -10.33 8.31 -0.51
CA VAL A 227 -10.96 8.87 0.69
C VAL A 227 -12.33 8.23 0.94
N ARG A 228 -13.20 8.16 -0.09
CA ARG A 228 -14.51 7.51 0.02
C ARG A 228 -14.38 6.04 0.41
N MET A 229 -13.50 5.28 -0.25
CA MET A 229 -13.36 3.84 0.00
C MET A 229 -12.76 3.57 1.39
N VAL A 230 -11.80 4.38 1.85
CA VAL A 230 -11.28 4.29 3.21
C VAL A 230 -12.39 4.54 4.23
N TRP A 231 -13.22 5.56 4.03
CA TRP A 231 -14.36 5.86 4.90
C TRP A 231 -15.38 4.70 4.94
N GLU A 232 -15.75 4.15 3.79
CA GLU A 232 -16.66 3.01 3.71
C GLU A 232 -16.11 1.78 4.44
N VAL A 233 -14.83 1.46 4.23
CA VAL A 233 -14.19 0.29 4.85
C VAL A 233 -13.99 0.50 6.35
N SER A 234 -13.51 1.64 6.80
CA SER A 234 -13.29 1.89 8.23
C SER A 234 -14.58 1.86 9.05
N ASN A 235 -15.73 2.17 8.43
CA ASN A 235 -17.06 2.01 9.06
C ASN A 235 -17.61 0.57 8.96
N ALA A 236 -17.00 -0.30 8.16
CA ALA A 236 -17.50 -1.67 7.93
C ALA A 236 -16.75 -2.75 8.70
N VAL A 237 -15.53 -2.45 9.19
CA VAL A 237 -14.64 -3.38 9.89
C VAL A 237 -14.13 -2.77 11.19
N SER A 238 -13.57 -3.60 12.08
CA SER A 238 -12.98 -3.19 13.37
C SER A 238 -11.46 -3.12 13.34
N ILE A 239 -10.82 -3.77 12.36
CA ILE A 239 -9.36 -3.79 12.22
C ILE A 239 -8.83 -2.49 11.58
N PRO A 240 -7.60 -2.06 11.93
CA PRO A 240 -7.07 -0.78 11.46
C PRO A 240 -6.80 -0.77 9.95
N VAL A 241 -6.79 0.44 9.39
CA VAL A 241 -6.66 0.71 7.95
C VAL A 241 -5.42 1.54 7.65
N LEU A 242 -4.60 1.11 6.69
CA LEU A 242 -3.59 1.91 6.01
C LEU A 242 -4.18 2.52 4.74
N GLY A 243 -4.44 3.83 4.76
CA GLY A 243 -5.02 4.56 3.63
C GLY A 243 -3.97 4.95 2.58
N MET A 244 -4.27 4.75 1.29
CA MET A 244 -3.41 5.18 0.19
C MET A 244 -4.20 5.51 -1.08
N GLY A 245 -3.58 6.32 -1.94
CA GLY A 245 -4.12 6.71 -3.24
C GLY A 245 -4.22 8.22 -3.38
N GLY A 246 -3.34 8.80 -4.19
CA GLY A 246 -3.33 10.22 -4.51
C GLY A 246 -2.67 11.14 -3.48
N VAL A 247 -2.09 10.61 -2.42
CA VAL A 247 -1.41 11.40 -1.37
C VAL A 247 -0.17 12.07 -1.94
N SER A 248 -0.11 13.40 -1.88
CA SER A 248 1.01 14.22 -2.34
C SER A 248 1.43 15.31 -1.33
N LYS A 249 0.56 15.64 -0.38
CA LYS A 249 0.79 16.65 0.68
C LYS A 249 0.06 16.28 1.98
N GLY A 250 0.34 17.00 3.07
CA GLY A 250 -0.24 16.72 4.39
C GLY A 250 -1.76 16.74 4.42
N GLU A 251 -2.40 17.64 3.66
CA GLU A 251 -3.87 17.72 3.59
C GLU A 251 -4.50 16.46 2.97
N ASP A 252 -3.84 15.85 1.98
CA ASP A 252 -4.34 14.62 1.36
C ASP A 252 -4.29 13.46 2.36
N ALA A 253 -3.18 13.37 3.10
CA ALA A 253 -3.01 12.38 4.16
C ALA A 253 -4.01 12.60 5.31
N ALA A 254 -4.24 13.85 5.71
CA ALA A 254 -5.23 14.19 6.74
C ALA A 254 -6.64 13.77 6.33
N GLN A 255 -7.05 13.92 5.05
CA GLN A 255 -8.34 13.45 4.55
C GLN A 255 -8.50 11.93 4.74
N LEU A 256 -7.45 11.14 4.43
CA LEU A 256 -7.50 9.69 4.63
C LEU A 256 -7.58 9.32 6.12
N MET A 257 -6.83 10.01 6.99
CA MET A 257 -6.92 9.78 8.43
C MET A 257 -8.31 10.16 8.97
N LEU A 258 -8.84 11.32 8.61
CA LEU A 258 -10.19 11.74 8.99
C LEU A 258 -11.25 10.74 8.49
N ALA A 259 -11.05 10.12 7.32
CA ALA A 259 -11.91 9.06 6.80
C ALA A 259 -11.79 7.73 7.57
N GLY A 260 -10.81 7.57 8.48
CA GLY A 260 -10.66 6.41 9.34
C GLY A 260 -9.33 5.65 9.19
N ALA A 261 -8.41 6.11 8.35
CA ALA A 261 -7.08 5.49 8.27
C ALA A 261 -6.26 5.74 9.55
N SER A 262 -5.63 4.70 10.08
CA SER A 262 -4.69 4.79 11.21
C SER A 262 -3.30 5.24 10.78
N ALA A 263 -2.95 5.01 9.51
CA ALA A 263 -1.71 5.43 8.88
C ALA A 263 -1.96 5.67 7.38
N VAL A 264 -1.02 6.30 6.69
CA VAL A 264 -1.16 6.66 5.27
C VAL A 264 0.07 6.25 4.48
N ALA A 265 -0.13 5.86 3.20
CA ALA A 265 0.99 5.52 2.34
C ALA A 265 1.10 6.47 1.14
N VAL A 266 2.33 6.95 0.90
CA VAL A 266 2.70 7.80 -0.23
C VAL A 266 3.25 6.91 -1.35
N GLY A 267 2.71 7.05 -2.55
CA GLY A 267 3.13 6.27 -3.72
C GLY A 267 3.65 7.13 -4.85
N THR A 268 2.84 7.39 -5.84
CA THR A 268 3.17 8.07 -7.11
C THR A 268 3.88 9.42 -6.91
N ALA A 269 3.59 10.14 -5.84
CA ALA A 269 4.21 11.43 -5.53
C ALA A 269 5.74 11.33 -5.40
N CYS A 270 6.27 10.17 -4.98
CA CYS A 270 7.71 9.94 -4.86
C CYS A 270 8.44 10.05 -6.20
N PHE A 271 7.77 9.81 -7.33
CA PHE A 271 8.40 9.93 -8.65
C PHE A 271 8.62 11.38 -9.08
N ALA A 272 7.72 12.28 -8.67
CA ALA A 272 7.85 13.71 -8.98
C ALA A 272 8.72 14.44 -7.95
N ASP A 273 8.67 14.00 -6.69
CA ASP A 273 9.40 14.59 -5.58
C ASP A 273 9.85 13.49 -4.60
N PRO A 274 11.14 13.15 -4.57
CA PRO A 274 11.66 12.15 -3.63
C PRO A 274 11.38 12.48 -2.16
N PHE A 275 11.24 13.76 -1.81
CA PHE A 275 10.93 14.23 -0.46
C PHE A 275 9.43 14.26 -0.14
N ALA A 276 8.55 13.84 -1.07
CA ALA A 276 7.11 13.87 -0.83
C ALA A 276 6.68 13.18 0.48
N PRO A 277 7.20 12.00 0.87
CA PRO A 277 6.82 11.37 2.14
C PRO A 277 7.17 12.23 3.37
N ILE A 278 8.32 12.90 3.33
CA ILE A 278 8.78 13.78 4.41
C ILE A 278 7.87 15.02 4.50
N LYS A 279 7.57 15.65 3.35
CA LYS A 279 6.66 16.80 3.28
C LYS A 279 5.25 16.45 3.73
N VAL A 280 4.76 15.25 3.42
CA VAL A 280 3.46 14.74 3.90
C VAL A 280 3.47 14.59 5.42
N ARG A 281 4.52 14.00 6.01
CA ARG A 281 4.69 13.88 7.46
C ARG A 281 4.66 15.24 8.14
N ASP A 282 5.45 16.18 7.65
CA ASP A 282 5.58 17.51 8.25
C ASP A 282 4.27 18.30 8.12
N GLY A 283 3.61 18.22 6.95
CA GLY A 283 2.28 18.82 6.76
C GLY A 283 1.20 18.22 7.66
N LEU A 284 1.23 16.92 7.95
CA LEU A 284 0.33 16.30 8.93
C LEU A 284 0.58 16.85 10.33
N ARG A 285 1.84 16.99 10.75
CA ARG A 285 2.21 17.59 12.04
C ARG A 285 1.68 19.03 12.16
N GLU A 286 1.84 19.84 11.12
CA GLU A 286 1.34 21.21 11.07
C GLU A 286 -0.19 21.27 11.17
N ILE A 287 -0.91 20.37 10.50
CA ILE A 287 -2.37 20.29 10.56
C ILE A 287 -2.83 19.93 11.97
N ALA A 288 -2.25 18.92 12.60
CA ALA A 288 -2.56 18.51 13.94
C ALA A 288 -2.29 19.66 14.95
N ALA A 289 -1.14 20.33 14.83
CA ALA A 289 -0.79 21.47 15.67
C ALA A 289 -1.77 22.65 15.51
N ARG A 290 -2.17 22.98 14.28
CA ARG A 290 -3.17 24.05 14.02
C ARG A 290 -4.55 23.73 14.59
N GLN A 291 -4.90 22.45 14.68
CA GLN A 291 -6.16 21.99 15.26
C GLN A 291 -6.08 21.84 16.81
N GLY A 292 -4.91 22.08 17.40
CA GLY A 292 -4.70 21.95 18.84
C GLY A 292 -4.67 20.50 19.34
N LEU A 293 -4.39 19.54 18.44
CA LEU A 293 -4.31 18.12 18.78
C LEU A 293 -2.98 17.82 19.48
N SER A 294 -3.01 16.91 20.43
CA SER A 294 -1.82 16.43 21.15
C SER A 294 -1.13 15.29 20.41
N ALA A 295 -1.87 14.53 19.60
CA ALA A 295 -1.39 13.42 18.81
C ALA A 295 -2.02 13.40 17.41
N VAL A 296 -1.24 13.00 16.39
CA VAL A 296 -1.74 12.87 15.00
C VAL A 296 -2.82 11.80 14.88
N SER A 297 -2.81 10.79 15.74
CA SER A 297 -3.84 9.73 15.78
C SER A 297 -5.25 10.26 16.12
N GLU A 298 -5.38 11.43 16.71
CA GLU A 298 -6.68 12.07 16.96
C GLU A 298 -7.41 12.50 15.68
N LEU A 299 -6.71 12.55 14.55
CA LEU A 299 -7.34 12.74 13.23
C LEU A 299 -8.13 11.52 12.77
N THR A 300 -7.76 10.30 13.23
CA THR A 300 -8.35 9.05 12.73
C THR A 300 -9.84 8.96 13.03
N GLY A 301 -10.64 8.87 11.95
CA GLY A 301 -12.11 8.78 12.06
C GLY A 301 -12.80 10.08 12.48
N GLY A 302 -12.08 11.21 12.49
CA GLY A 302 -12.57 12.50 12.93
C GLY A 302 -13.48 13.24 11.94
N VAL A 303 -13.89 12.63 10.82
CA VAL A 303 -14.82 13.26 9.89
C VAL A 303 -16.17 13.50 10.55
N LYS A 304 -16.75 14.69 10.33
CA LYS A 304 -18.07 15.10 10.85
C LYS A 304 -19.06 15.06 9.69
N PRO A 305 -19.91 14.04 9.59
CA PRO A 305 -20.98 14.01 8.59
C PRO A 305 -21.97 15.16 8.80
N TRP A 306 -22.64 15.56 7.73
CA TRP A 306 -23.70 16.59 7.77
C TRP A 306 -24.96 16.09 8.47
#